data_027a58b5e3cc0f95fce5805e24f7b5a8
#
_entry.id   027a58b5e3cc0f95fce5805e24f7b5a8
#
_cell.length_a   1.000
_cell.length_b   1.000
_cell.length_c   1.000
_cell.angle_alpha   90.00
_cell.angle_beta   90.00
_cell.angle_gamma   90.00
#
_symmetry.space_group_name_H-M   'P 1'
#
loop_
_entity.id
_entity.type
_entity.pdbx_description
1 polymer ?
#
loop_
_entity_poly.entity_id
_entity_poly.type
_entity_poly.pdbx_seq_one_letter_code
_entity_poly.pdbx_strand_id
1 'polypeptide(L)'
;MGVTFYQRGGRTYARVSTRSSSNKQSLGQFKVRERMRHSIALWKSFYTPYEPLMVTTGTTTAYNAFLRANSALPTVYLTKQQARQGAALLMPGMVVSEGRLPKVEYDFAQLAGGERVVLTNLLTGIDEAGTQELAIGCNDDLHQLLCTNHRNSQLMPGDKVRFYRFEQMLHNDCPTVKMTCCEMTLDSDPRQIPGLRGWRFYSHEGRLAIGGADNESMGWAVVLFGEKEQSASTQQMLTTCQLYRLYTTDEALAQAAESYGNVEKPNFLTPAKHERG
;
A
#
# COMPACT_ATOMS: atom_id res chain seq x y z
N MET A 1 -15.65 10.13 -42.04
CA MET A 1 -15.43 11.04 -40.93
C MET A 1 -16.57 10.85 -39.94
N GLY A 2 -16.31 10.59 -38.65
CA GLY A 2 -17.37 10.48 -37.64
C GLY A 2 -17.59 11.83 -36.98
N VAL A 3 -18.81 12.11 -36.56
CA VAL A 3 -19.16 13.29 -35.75
C VAL A 3 -19.61 12.78 -34.40
N THR A 4 -19.02 13.30 -33.30
CA THR A 4 -19.44 13.01 -31.95
C THR A 4 -20.21 14.20 -31.40
N PHE A 5 -21.41 13.95 -30.90
CA PHE A 5 -22.24 14.96 -30.24
C PHE A 5 -22.04 14.86 -28.73
N TYR A 6 -21.95 15.99 -28.06
CA TYR A 6 -21.90 16.04 -26.60
C TYR A 6 -22.73 17.23 -26.10
N GLN A 7 -23.27 17.12 -24.88
CA GLN A 7 -24.04 18.18 -24.23
C GLN A 7 -23.22 18.85 -23.13
N ARG A 8 -23.27 20.19 -23.11
CA ARG A 8 -22.69 20.99 -22.04
C ARG A 8 -23.59 22.22 -21.78
N GLY A 9 -24.03 22.38 -20.53
CA GLY A 9 -24.89 23.52 -20.14
C GLY A 9 -26.22 23.58 -20.91
N GLY A 10 -26.85 22.43 -21.15
CA GLY A 10 -28.12 22.33 -21.91
C GLY A 10 -28.02 22.57 -23.42
N ARG A 11 -26.80 22.77 -23.96
CA ARG A 11 -26.55 22.93 -25.39
C ARG A 11 -25.86 21.70 -25.97
N THR A 12 -26.27 21.31 -27.16
CA THR A 12 -25.65 20.23 -27.92
C THR A 12 -24.54 20.77 -28.82
N TYR A 13 -23.36 20.19 -28.71
CA TYR A 13 -22.21 20.52 -29.55
C TYR A 13 -21.86 19.33 -30.42
N ALA A 14 -21.44 19.60 -31.64
CA ALA A 14 -20.92 18.60 -32.57
C ALA A 14 -19.41 18.80 -32.70
N ARG A 15 -18.66 17.73 -32.55
CA ARG A 15 -17.21 17.69 -32.80
C ARG A 15 -16.93 16.68 -33.89
N VAL A 16 -16.21 17.10 -34.92
CA VAL A 16 -15.68 16.17 -35.90
C VAL A 16 -14.69 15.26 -35.16
N SER A 17 -14.98 13.96 -35.11
CA SER A 17 -14.01 13.01 -34.59
C SER A 17 -12.88 12.93 -35.61
N THR A 18 -11.81 13.64 -35.37
CA THR A 18 -10.56 13.34 -36.06
C THR A 18 -10.22 11.91 -35.70
N ARG A 19 -10.05 11.02 -36.68
CA ARG A 19 -9.43 9.71 -36.46
C ARG A 19 -8.21 10.01 -35.63
N SER A 20 -8.13 9.43 -34.40
CA SER A 20 -6.95 9.55 -33.62
C SER A 20 -5.81 9.04 -34.49
N SER A 21 -5.00 9.96 -35.02
CA SER A 21 -3.69 9.56 -35.51
C SER A 21 -3.11 8.71 -34.41
N SER A 22 -2.62 7.52 -34.69
CA SER A 22 -1.98 6.64 -33.77
C SER A 22 -0.63 7.28 -33.37
N ASN A 23 -0.71 8.43 -32.71
CA ASN A 23 0.48 9.11 -32.21
C ASN A 23 1.13 8.15 -31.23
N LYS A 24 2.34 7.72 -31.56
CA LYS A 24 3.17 6.97 -30.63
C LYS A 24 3.26 7.76 -29.33
N GLN A 25 3.11 7.08 -28.23
CA GLN A 25 3.33 7.71 -26.92
C GLN A 25 4.82 7.99 -26.77
N SER A 26 5.15 9.19 -26.35
CA SER A 26 6.52 9.46 -25.91
C SER A 26 6.84 8.59 -24.68
N LEU A 27 8.11 8.26 -24.51
CA LEU A 27 8.56 7.47 -23.38
C LEU A 27 8.21 8.12 -22.04
N GLY A 28 8.26 9.46 -21.95
CA GLY A 28 7.85 10.23 -20.76
C GLY A 28 6.36 10.05 -20.44
N GLN A 29 5.48 10.13 -21.44
CA GLN A 29 4.04 9.88 -21.27
C GLN A 29 3.76 8.43 -20.84
N PHE A 30 4.52 7.47 -21.37
CA PHE A 30 4.41 6.08 -20.99
C PHE A 30 4.77 5.89 -19.51
N LYS A 31 5.92 6.41 -19.04
CA LYS A 31 6.34 6.33 -17.64
C LYS A 31 5.28 6.88 -16.67
N VAL A 32 4.69 8.05 -16.98
CA VAL A 32 3.63 8.64 -16.15
C VAL A 32 2.39 7.75 -16.11
N ARG A 33 2.00 7.17 -17.24
CA ARG A 33 0.85 6.27 -17.30
C ARG A 33 1.07 4.97 -16.54
N GLU A 34 2.26 4.39 -16.61
CA GLU A 34 2.60 3.18 -15.86
C GLU A 34 2.56 3.43 -14.34
N ARG A 35 3.09 4.56 -13.87
CA ARG A 35 2.99 4.95 -12.47
C ARG A 35 1.53 5.04 -12.02
N MET A 36 0.70 5.72 -12.80
CA MET A 36 -0.73 5.85 -12.48
C MET A 36 -1.44 4.48 -12.49
N ARG A 37 -1.16 3.61 -13.47
CA ARG A 37 -1.74 2.27 -13.54
C ARG A 37 -1.40 1.43 -12.32
N HIS A 38 -0.13 1.44 -11.91
CA HIS A 38 0.31 0.72 -10.73
C HIS A 38 -0.38 1.22 -9.46
N SER A 39 -0.45 2.54 -9.25
CA SER A 39 -1.17 3.13 -8.12
C SER A 39 -2.67 2.77 -8.11
N ILE A 40 -3.32 2.72 -9.29
CA ILE A 40 -4.71 2.28 -9.42
C ILE A 40 -4.85 0.79 -9.09
N ALA A 41 -3.91 -0.06 -9.54
CA ALA A 41 -3.92 -1.49 -9.24
C ALA A 41 -3.76 -1.74 -7.73
N LEU A 42 -2.84 -1.02 -7.07
CA LEU A 42 -2.69 -1.05 -5.62
C LEU A 42 -3.97 -0.64 -4.90
N TRP A 43 -4.58 0.49 -5.28
CA TRP A 43 -5.86 0.91 -4.69
C TRP A 43 -6.92 -0.19 -4.80
N LYS A 44 -7.08 -0.77 -5.97
CA LYS A 44 -8.05 -1.86 -6.19
C LYS A 44 -7.78 -3.09 -5.34
N SER A 45 -6.50 -3.41 -5.10
CA SER A 45 -6.11 -4.52 -4.23
C SER A 45 -6.44 -4.27 -2.76
N PHE A 46 -6.57 -2.98 -2.35
CA PHE A 46 -6.83 -2.58 -0.97
C PHE A 46 -8.30 -2.26 -0.67
N TYR A 47 -9.14 -2.17 -1.71
CA TYR A 47 -10.49 -1.63 -1.58
C TYR A 47 -11.45 -2.53 -0.80
N THR A 48 -11.18 -3.79 -0.59
CA THR A 48 -12.10 -4.69 0.11
C THR A 48 -11.39 -5.49 1.20
N PRO A 49 -11.91 -5.55 2.44
CA PRO A 49 -13.11 -4.90 3.00
C PRO A 49 -12.88 -3.52 3.62
N TYR A 50 -11.65 -3.02 3.68
CA TYR A 50 -11.30 -1.80 4.40
C TYR A 50 -10.61 -0.80 3.48
N GLU A 51 -11.30 0.29 3.16
CA GLU A 51 -10.69 1.39 2.42
C GLU A 51 -9.47 1.96 3.15
N PRO A 52 -8.39 2.30 2.43
CA PRO A 52 -7.32 3.11 3.00
C PRO A 52 -7.88 4.39 3.63
N LEU A 53 -7.41 4.68 4.84
CA LEU A 53 -7.83 5.87 5.58
C LEU A 53 -7.06 7.09 5.07
N MET A 54 -7.68 7.86 4.19
CA MET A 54 -7.09 9.06 3.60
C MET A 54 -7.84 10.31 4.02
N VAL A 55 -7.12 11.34 4.41
CA VAL A 55 -7.73 12.65 4.66
C VAL A 55 -8.31 13.20 3.36
N THR A 56 -9.60 13.45 3.40
CA THR A 56 -10.31 14.09 2.30
C THR A 56 -10.56 15.55 2.65
N THR A 57 -10.18 16.47 1.77
CA THR A 57 -10.46 17.89 1.92
C THR A 57 -11.39 18.35 0.81
N GLY A 58 -12.54 18.89 1.17
CA GLY A 58 -13.49 19.43 0.21
C GLY A 58 -14.00 18.36 -0.78
N THR A 59 -13.66 18.52 -2.06
CA THR A 59 -14.11 17.63 -3.15
C THR A 59 -13.17 16.45 -3.43
N THR A 60 -12.09 16.30 -2.66
CA THR A 60 -11.12 15.21 -2.87
C THR A 60 -11.65 13.91 -2.29
N THR A 61 -11.73 12.87 -3.10
CA THR A 61 -12.09 11.51 -2.65
C THR A 61 -10.89 10.80 -2.03
N ALA A 62 -11.12 9.79 -1.18
CA ALA A 62 -10.07 8.95 -0.61
C ALA A 62 -9.18 8.32 -1.70
N TYR A 63 -9.77 7.91 -2.83
CA TYR A 63 -9.05 7.44 -4.01
C TYR A 63 -8.04 8.47 -4.54
N ASN A 64 -8.48 9.71 -4.76
CA ASN A 64 -7.61 10.76 -5.27
C ASN A 64 -6.53 11.16 -4.26
N ALA A 65 -6.84 11.15 -2.95
CA ALA A 65 -5.87 11.37 -1.89
C ALA A 65 -4.79 10.28 -1.88
N PHE A 66 -5.20 9.01 -2.01
CA PHE A 66 -4.26 7.88 -2.12
C PHE A 66 -3.34 8.00 -3.34
N LEU A 67 -3.88 8.30 -4.52
CA LEU A 67 -3.07 8.50 -5.73
C LEU A 67 -2.06 9.64 -5.57
N ARG A 68 -2.48 10.76 -4.97
CA ARG A 68 -1.61 11.90 -4.68
C ARG A 68 -0.49 11.52 -3.72
N ALA A 69 -0.81 10.89 -2.60
CA ALA A 69 0.15 10.48 -1.57
C ALA A 69 1.21 9.52 -2.12
N ASN A 70 0.82 8.66 -3.07
CA ASN A 70 1.69 7.64 -3.69
C ASN A 70 2.28 8.07 -5.04
N SER A 71 2.11 9.31 -5.46
CA SER A 71 2.60 9.81 -6.77
C SER A 71 4.12 9.83 -6.89
N ALA A 72 4.85 9.88 -5.77
CA ALA A 72 6.31 9.89 -5.73
C ALA A 72 6.96 8.49 -5.75
N LEU A 73 6.17 7.41 -5.65
CA LEU A 73 6.70 6.05 -5.72
C LEU A 73 7.44 5.80 -7.03
N PRO A 74 8.50 4.96 -7.03
CA PRO A 74 9.18 4.55 -8.24
C PRO A 74 8.21 4.01 -9.28
N THR A 75 8.52 4.23 -10.57
CA THR A 75 7.67 3.72 -11.64
C THR A 75 7.94 2.24 -11.87
N VAL A 76 6.89 1.45 -11.80
CA VAL A 76 6.89 0.02 -12.10
C VAL A 76 6.46 -0.17 -13.56
N TYR A 77 7.22 -0.95 -14.31
CA TYR A 77 6.96 -1.23 -15.72
C TYR A 77 6.38 -2.63 -15.88
N LEU A 78 5.09 -2.68 -16.19
CA LEU A 78 4.34 -3.90 -16.38
C LEU A 78 4.02 -4.09 -17.87
N THR A 79 4.11 -5.31 -18.35
CA THR A 79 3.62 -5.62 -19.70
C THR A 79 2.12 -5.36 -19.80
N LYS A 80 1.63 -5.15 -21.01
CA LYS A 80 0.21 -4.94 -21.26
C LYS A 80 -0.66 -6.09 -20.73
N GLN A 81 -0.15 -7.31 -20.75
CA GLN A 81 -0.83 -8.48 -20.22
C GLN A 81 -0.91 -8.42 -18.70
N GLN A 82 0.22 -8.23 -18.02
CA GLN A 82 0.28 -8.10 -16.55
C GLN A 82 -0.62 -6.95 -16.06
N ALA A 83 -0.57 -5.79 -16.71
CA ALA A 83 -1.42 -4.66 -16.36
C ALA A 83 -2.93 -4.97 -16.52
N ARG A 84 -3.33 -5.74 -17.52
CA ARG A 84 -4.72 -6.20 -17.69
C ARG A 84 -5.16 -7.22 -16.64
N GLN A 85 -4.23 -8.01 -16.13
CA GLN A 85 -4.46 -8.97 -15.06
C GLN A 85 -4.47 -8.32 -13.66
N GLY A 86 -4.25 -7.00 -13.58
CA GLY A 86 -4.25 -6.26 -12.32
C GLY A 86 -2.97 -6.43 -11.52
N ALA A 87 -1.84 -6.67 -12.20
CA ALA A 87 -0.54 -6.77 -11.54
C ALA A 87 -0.25 -5.56 -10.66
N ALA A 88 0.26 -5.83 -9.47
CA ALA A 88 0.66 -4.82 -8.48
C ALA A 88 1.84 -5.34 -7.66
N LEU A 89 2.66 -4.43 -7.16
CA LEU A 89 3.88 -4.72 -6.43
C LEU A 89 3.92 -3.94 -5.13
N LEU A 90 4.33 -4.60 -4.05
CA LEU A 90 4.63 -3.94 -2.79
C LEU A 90 5.85 -3.04 -2.95
N MET A 91 5.72 -1.81 -2.46
CA MET A 91 6.78 -0.81 -2.57
C MET A 91 7.05 -0.19 -1.21
N PRO A 92 8.33 -0.12 -0.80
CA PRO A 92 8.69 0.58 0.44
C PRO A 92 8.22 2.03 0.40
N GLY A 93 7.74 2.52 1.55
CA GLY A 93 7.28 3.89 1.68
C GLY A 93 5.91 4.19 1.07
N MET A 94 5.17 3.18 0.60
CA MET A 94 3.79 3.36 0.16
C MET A 94 2.93 3.88 1.32
N VAL A 95 2.25 5.01 1.09
CA VAL A 95 1.35 5.61 2.06
C VAL A 95 0.04 4.83 2.09
N VAL A 96 -0.30 4.28 3.26
CA VAL A 96 -1.52 3.49 3.50
C VAL A 96 -2.62 4.36 4.10
N SER A 97 -2.24 5.30 4.94
CA SER A 97 -3.17 6.27 5.54
C SER A 97 -2.54 7.65 5.65
N GLU A 98 -3.38 8.67 5.61
CA GLU A 98 -3.00 10.07 5.78
C GLU A 98 -4.00 10.72 6.74
N GLY A 99 -3.52 11.34 7.81
CA GLY A 99 -4.38 11.95 8.81
C GLY A 99 -3.62 12.88 9.75
N ARG A 100 -4.28 13.29 10.83
CA ARG A 100 -3.78 14.27 11.80
C ARG A 100 -3.31 13.64 13.11
N LEU A 101 -3.63 12.37 13.33
CA LEU A 101 -3.21 11.69 14.56
C LEU A 101 -1.70 11.41 14.54
N PRO A 102 -1.09 11.25 15.73
CA PRO A 102 0.30 10.89 15.86
C PRO A 102 0.63 9.64 15.06
N LYS A 103 1.80 9.64 14.45
CA LYS A 103 2.30 8.49 13.69
C LYS A 103 2.58 7.32 14.64
N VAL A 104 2.18 6.11 14.24
CA VAL A 104 2.69 4.90 14.86
C VAL A 104 4.09 4.66 14.32
N GLU A 105 5.07 4.58 15.22
CA GLU A 105 6.45 4.28 14.87
C GLU A 105 6.67 2.77 14.91
N TYR A 106 7.29 2.23 13.89
CA TYR A 106 7.61 0.81 13.83
C TYR A 106 8.83 0.56 12.94
N ASP A 107 9.50 -0.57 13.21
CA ASP A 107 10.67 -1.02 12.48
C ASP A 107 10.69 -2.56 12.45
N PHE A 108 11.58 -3.12 11.65
CA PHE A 108 11.84 -4.54 11.68
C PHE A 108 12.83 -4.89 12.78
N ALA A 109 12.52 -5.94 13.52
CA ALA A 109 13.46 -6.57 14.45
C ALA A 109 13.71 -8.02 14.04
N GLN A 110 14.95 -8.46 14.18
CA GLN A 110 15.31 -9.85 14.10
C GLN A 110 15.16 -10.47 15.48
N LEU A 111 14.23 -11.40 15.62
CA LEU A 111 13.98 -12.06 16.90
C LEU A 111 14.71 -13.41 16.99
N ALA A 112 14.83 -13.93 18.21
CA ALA A 112 15.34 -15.27 18.45
C ALA A 112 14.50 -16.29 17.64
N GLY A 113 15.17 -17.13 16.85
CA GLY A 113 14.49 -18.06 15.94
C GLY A 113 14.45 -17.62 14.48
N GLY A 114 15.02 -16.43 14.14
CA GLY A 114 15.13 -15.95 12.78
C GLY A 114 13.88 -15.23 12.25
N GLU A 115 12.86 -15.07 13.09
CA GLU A 115 11.64 -14.37 12.71
C GLU A 115 11.85 -12.87 12.64
N ARG A 116 11.25 -12.25 11.62
CA ARG A 116 11.15 -10.79 11.51
C ARG A 116 9.77 -10.37 11.98
N VAL A 117 9.73 -9.33 12.81
CA VAL A 117 8.49 -8.73 13.29
C VAL A 117 8.48 -7.24 13.03
N VAL A 118 7.29 -6.70 12.91
CA VAL A 118 7.09 -5.25 12.86
C VAL A 118 6.91 -4.76 14.30
N LEU A 119 7.85 -3.97 14.78
CA LEU A 119 7.78 -3.35 16.08
C LEU A 119 7.00 -2.05 15.99
N THR A 120 6.13 -1.81 16.97
CA THR A 120 5.36 -0.57 17.08
C THR A 120 5.77 0.21 18.31
N ASN A 121 5.44 1.48 18.39
CA ASN A 121 5.58 2.28 19.59
C ASN A 121 4.41 2.11 20.57
N LEU A 122 3.52 1.15 20.33
CA LEU A 122 2.47 0.79 21.26
C LEU A 122 3.02 -0.12 22.35
N LEU A 123 2.77 0.24 23.61
CA LEU A 123 3.32 -0.45 24.77
C LEU A 123 2.34 -1.50 25.29
N THR A 124 2.85 -2.68 25.60
CA THR A 124 2.07 -3.80 26.14
C THR A 124 1.99 -3.79 27.66
N GLY A 125 2.88 -3.05 28.33
CA GLY A 125 2.98 -3.09 29.79
C GLY A 125 3.62 -4.36 30.38
N ILE A 126 4.05 -5.29 29.52
CA ILE A 126 4.77 -6.50 29.91
C ILE A 126 6.26 -6.16 29.91
N ASP A 127 6.80 -5.87 31.08
CA ASP A 127 8.19 -5.41 31.25
C ASP A 127 9.20 -6.60 31.32
N GLU A 128 8.85 -7.77 30.78
CA GLU A 128 9.74 -8.90 30.71
C GLU A 128 10.78 -8.73 29.60
N ALA A 129 12.02 -9.06 29.92
CA ALA A 129 13.09 -9.07 28.91
C ALA A 129 12.85 -10.15 27.87
N GLY A 130 13.00 -9.79 26.58
CA GLY A 130 12.87 -10.73 25.47
C GLY A 130 11.55 -10.62 24.71
N THR A 131 11.18 -11.69 24.06
CA THR A 131 9.97 -11.75 23.19
C THR A 131 9.02 -12.81 23.71
N GLN A 132 7.80 -12.42 23.96
CA GLN A 132 6.72 -13.31 24.38
C GLN A 132 5.58 -13.24 23.36
N GLU A 133 5.13 -14.40 22.86
CA GLU A 133 3.92 -14.45 22.03
C GLU A 133 2.68 -14.19 22.88
N LEU A 134 1.85 -13.26 22.46
CA LEU A 134 0.61 -12.94 23.11
C LEU A 134 -0.47 -13.90 22.63
N ALA A 135 -1.01 -14.70 23.52
CA ALA A 135 -2.13 -15.62 23.24
C ALA A 135 -3.42 -14.80 23.08
N ILE A 136 -3.66 -14.30 21.86
CA ILE A 136 -4.85 -13.51 21.55
C ILE A 136 -6.04 -14.45 21.36
N GLY A 137 -7.03 -14.29 22.20
CA GLY A 137 -8.25 -15.09 22.21
C GLY A 137 -8.47 -15.95 23.47
N CYS A 138 -7.53 -15.90 24.47
CA CYS A 138 -7.63 -16.66 25.74
C CYS A 138 -7.41 -15.78 26.92
N ASN A 139 -7.88 -14.80 27.35
CA ASN A 139 -7.80 -14.05 28.63
C ASN A 139 -6.87 -12.81 28.68
N ASP A 140 -5.79 -12.76 27.91
CA ASP A 140 -4.89 -11.60 27.86
C ASP A 140 -5.05 -10.90 26.52
N ASP A 141 -6.17 -10.24 26.37
CA ASP A 141 -6.57 -9.66 25.12
C ASP A 141 -5.72 -8.43 24.76
N LEU A 142 -5.25 -8.37 23.54
CA LEU A 142 -4.56 -7.19 22.98
C LEU A 142 -5.32 -5.89 23.29
N HIS A 143 -6.66 -5.94 23.27
CA HIS A 143 -7.52 -4.86 23.70
C HIS A 143 -7.24 -4.44 25.16
N GLN A 144 -7.20 -5.38 26.10
CA GLN A 144 -6.91 -5.09 27.50
C GLN A 144 -5.52 -4.52 27.69
N LEU A 145 -4.52 -5.11 27.02
CA LEU A 145 -3.14 -4.62 27.06
C LEU A 145 -3.02 -3.18 26.56
N LEU A 146 -3.68 -2.84 25.47
CA LEU A 146 -3.61 -1.51 24.89
C LEU A 146 -4.46 -0.49 25.66
N CYS A 147 -5.67 -0.85 26.07
CA CYS A 147 -6.60 0.09 26.73
C CYS A 147 -6.28 0.36 28.18
N THR A 148 -5.79 -0.64 28.92
CA THR A 148 -5.45 -0.48 30.34
C THR A 148 -4.07 0.10 30.57
N ASN A 149 -3.23 0.11 29.54
CA ASN A 149 -1.89 0.64 29.64
C ASN A 149 -1.88 2.16 29.52
N HIS A 150 -1.78 2.85 30.65
CA HIS A 150 -1.70 4.31 30.71
C HIS A 150 -0.51 4.92 29.95
N ARG A 151 0.48 4.12 29.56
CA ARG A 151 1.61 4.55 28.72
C ARG A 151 1.20 4.78 27.26
N ASN A 152 0.04 4.26 26.83
CA ASN A 152 -0.55 4.51 25.53
C ASN A 152 -1.54 5.70 25.59
N SER A 153 -1.11 6.81 26.16
CA SER A 153 -1.96 8.00 26.42
C SER A 153 -2.57 8.63 25.15
N GLN A 154 -2.04 8.30 23.98
CA GLN A 154 -2.60 8.72 22.70
C GLN A 154 -3.86 7.95 22.30
N LEU A 155 -4.18 6.85 22.98
CA LEU A 155 -5.34 6.01 22.70
C LEU A 155 -6.47 6.31 23.66
N MET A 156 -7.69 6.40 23.15
CA MET A 156 -8.90 6.65 23.92
C MET A 156 -9.94 5.54 23.69
N PRO A 157 -10.84 5.28 24.66
CA PRO A 157 -11.98 4.40 24.41
C PRO A 157 -12.79 4.87 23.20
N GLY A 158 -13.15 3.94 22.32
CA GLY A 158 -13.83 4.20 21.05
C GLY A 158 -12.90 4.39 19.86
N ASP A 159 -11.61 4.66 20.09
CA ASP A 159 -10.63 4.71 19.01
C ASP A 159 -10.44 3.32 18.38
N LYS A 160 -9.94 3.30 17.16
CA LYS A 160 -9.70 2.08 16.39
C LYS A 160 -8.24 1.95 16.06
N VAL A 161 -7.75 0.72 16.12
CA VAL A 161 -6.43 0.36 15.62
C VAL A 161 -6.62 -0.62 14.47
N ARG A 162 -6.07 -0.30 13.31
CA ARG A 162 -6.06 -1.18 12.15
C ARG A 162 -4.66 -1.73 11.92
N PHE A 163 -4.59 -3.05 11.82
CA PHE A 163 -3.37 -3.78 11.47
C PHE A 163 -3.51 -4.27 10.04
N TYR A 164 -2.69 -3.76 9.14
CA TYR A 164 -2.67 -4.16 7.75
C TYR A 164 -1.51 -5.11 7.49
N ARG A 165 -1.81 -6.21 6.82
CA ARG A 165 -0.84 -7.14 6.27
C ARG A 165 -1.03 -7.21 4.76
N PHE A 166 0.03 -6.95 4.03
CA PHE A 166 0.09 -7.02 2.59
C PHE A 166 0.95 -8.23 2.21
N GLU A 167 0.46 -9.05 1.33
CA GLU A 167 1.14 -10.25 0.87
C GLU A 167 1.40 -10.12 -0.63
N GLN A 168 2.69 -10.17 -1.01
CA GLN A 168 3.10 -10.20 -2.40
C GLN A 168 3.03 -11.62 -2.92
N MET A 169 2.29 -11.83 -3.97
CA MET A 169 2.17 -13.11 -4.64
C MET A 169 2.69 -12.99 -6.07
N LEU A 170 3.27 -14.06 -6.58
CA LEU A 170 3.66 -14.20 -7.98
C LEU A 170 2.97 -15.42 -8.56
N HIS A 171 2.07 -15.21 -9.51
CA HIS A 171 1.35 -16.28 -10.18
C HIS A 171 1.51 -16.15 -11.69
N ASN A 172 2.13 -17.15 -12.34
CA ASN A 172 2.41 -17.13 -13.78
C ASN A 172 3.04 -15.81 -14.25
N ASP A 173 4.10 -15.39 -13.61
CA ASP A 173 4.84 -14.14 -13.87
C ASP A 173 4.00 -12.86 -13.72
N CYS A 174 2.82 -12.96 -13.14
CA CYS A 174 1.98 -11.83 -12.80
C CYS A 174 2.06 -11.54 -11.28
N PRO A 175 2.72 -10.46 -10.86
CA PRO A 175 2.78 -10.06 -9.47
C PRO A 175 1.44 -9.49 -9.03
N THR A 176 0.91 -9.97 -7.90
CA THR A 176 -0.33 -9.48 -7.31
C THR A 176 -0.13 -9.22 -5.82
N VAL A 177 -0.94 -8.33 -5.27
CA VAL A 177 -0.92 -7.99 -3.85
C VAL A 177 -2.27 -8.33 -3.25
N LYS A 178 -2.24 -9.09 -2.16
CA LYS A 178 -3.41 -9.33 -1.32
C LYS A 178 -3.25 -8.55 -0.02
N MET A 179 -4.29 -7.85 0.39
CA MET A 179 -4.34 -7.18 1.68
C MET A 179 -5.28 -7.93 2.62
N THR A 180 -4.86 -8.07 3.87
CA THR A 180 -5.73 -8.45 4.98
C THR A 180 -5.63 -7.37 6.05
N CYS A 181 -6.75 -7.08 6.70
CA CYS A 181 -6.82 -6.09 7.76
C CYS A 181 -7.54 -6.69 8.97
N CYS A 182 -7.05 -6.36 10.15
CA CYS A 182 -7.75 -6.55 11.40
C CYS A 182 -8.01 -5.16 11.99
N GLU A 183 -9.26 -4.84 12.27
CA GLU A 183 -9.64 -3.61 12.97
C GLU A 183 -10.10 -3.95 14.38
N MET A 184 -9.60 -3.23 15.34
CA MET A 184 -9.95 -3.34 16.74
C MET A 184 -10.45 -2.00 17.25
N THR A 185 -11.63 -1.98 17.86
CA THR A 185 -12.16 -0.83 18.61
C THR A 185 -11.77 -0.97 20.07
N LEU A 186 -11.24 0.09 20.67
CA LEU A 186 -10.61 0.04 21.98
C LEU A 186 -11.58 -0.08 23.17
N ASP A 187 -12.87 -0.16 22.95
CA ASP A 187 -13.90 -0.39 23.96
C ASP A 187 -14.72 -1.67 23.71
N SER A 188 -14.40 -2.43 22.65
CA SER A 188 -15.14 -3.63 22.28
C SER A 188 -14.56 -4.91 22.87
N ASP A 189 -15.39 -5.94 22.99
CA ASP A 189 -14.93 -7.28 23.35
C ASP A 189 -14.00 -7.83 22.27
N PRO A 190 -12.72 -8.12 22.57
CA PRO A 190 -11.75 -8.60 21.59
C PRO A 190 -12.16 -9.90 20.91
N ARG A 191 -12.95 -10.74 21.57
CA ARG A 191 -13.49 -11.99 20.98
C ARG A 191 -14.42 -11.77 19.80
N GLN A 192 -14.89 -10.55 19.59
CA GLN A 192 -15.79 -10.15 18.50
C GLN A 192 -15.04 -9.44 17.36
N ILE A 193 -13.70 -9.35 17.40
CA ILE A 193 -12.91 -8.64 16.40
C ILE A 193 -12.85 -9.45 15.08
N PRO A 194 -13.39 -8.91 13.99
CA PRO A 194 -13.30 -9.56 12.70
C PRO A 194 -11.85 -9.64 12.20
N GLY A 195 -11.47 -10.78 11.63
CA GLY A 195 -10.20 -10.92 10.94
C GLY A 195 -8.97 -11.14 11.83
N LEU A 196 -9.13 -11.27 13.16
CA LEU A 196 -8.01 -11.52 14.07
C LEU A 196 -7.36 -12.89 13.84
N ARG A 197 -8.11 -13.86 13.33
CA ARG A 197 -7.61 -15.21 13.04
C ARG A 197 -6.45 -15.21 12.04
N GLY A 198 -5.32 -15.79 12.43
CA GLY A 198 -4.12 -15.85 11.60
C GLY A 198 -3.16 -14.68 11.77
N TRP A 199 -3.45 -13.76 12.67
CA TRP A 199 -2.51 -12.77 13.15
C TRP A 199 -1.74 -13.30 14.34
N ARG A 200 -0.45 -12.92 14.43
CA ARG A 200 0.39 -13.19 15.60
C ARG A 200 0.85 -11.87 16.17
N PHE A 201 0.72 -11.75 17.48
CA PHE A 201 1.11 -10.59 18.25
C PHE A 201 2.12 -11.01 19.31
N TYR A 202 3.04 -10.12 19.59
CA TYR A 202 4.12 -10.36 20.54
C TYR A 202 4.30 -9.15 21.43
N SER A 203 4.75 -9.37 22.67
CA SER A 203 5.42 -8.36 23.46
C SER A 203 6.92 -8.55 23.29
N HIS A 204 7.61 -7.53 22.84
CA HIS A 204 9.07 -7.51 22.75
C HIS A 204 9.59 -6.31 23.51
N GLU A 205 10.24 -6.57 24.64
CA GLU A 205 10.75 -5.52 25.53
C GLU A 205 9.67 -4.47 25.89
N GLY A 206 8.48 -4.94 26.21
CA GLY A 206 7.36 -4.07 26.57
C GLY A 206 6.68 -3.36 25.41
N ARG A 207 7.05 -3.64 24.15
CA ARG A 207 6.44 -3.06 22.94
C ARG A 207 5.61 -4.08 22.21
N LEU A 208 4.51 -3.62 21.63
CA LEU A 208 3.71 -4.48 20.76
C LEU A 208 4.47 -4.75 19.46
N ALA A 209 4.58 -6.01 19.10
CA ALA A 209 5.12 -6.43 17.83
C ALA A 209 4.11 -7.34 17.09
N ILE A 210 4.13 -7.27 15.76
CA ILE A 210 3.27 -8.07 14.89
C ILE A 210 4.14 -8.73 13.81
N GLY A 211 3.70 -9.86 13.30
CA GLY A 211 4.40 -10.50 12.19
C GLY A 211 4.43 -12.01 12.30
N GLY A 212 5.26 -12.62 11.48
CA GLY A 212 5.45 -14.06 11.40
C GLY A 212 6.73 -14.43 10.66
N ALA A 213 7.03 -15.72 10.57
CA ALA A 213 8.32 -16.25 10.12
C ALA A 213 8.69 -15.89 8.65
N ASP A 214 7.73 -15.58 7.80
CA ASP A 214 7.97 -15.25 6.39
C ASP A 214 7.55 -13.82 6.08
N ASN A 215 8.49 -12.89 6.22
CA ASN A 215 8.27 -11.47 5.91
C ASN A 215 8.87 -11.04 4.57
N GLU A 216 9.55 -11.91 3.83
CA GLU A 216 10.23 -11.52 2.59
C GLU A 216 9.27 -11.12 1.47
N SER A 217 8.06 -11.65 1.52
CA SER A 217 6.98 -11.31 0.58
C SER A 217 5.87 -10.46 1.22
N MET A 218 6.10 -9.91 2.42
CA MET A 218 5.06 -9.21 3.16
C MET A 218 5.39 -7.74 3.39
N GLY A 219 4.33 -6.97 3.59
CA GLY A 219 4.36 -5.59 4.08
C GLY A 219 3.37 -5.41 5.23
N TRP A 220 3.65 -4.44 6.09
CA TRP A 220 2.90 -4.20 7.30
C TRP A 220 2.62 -2.71 7.47
N ALA A 221 1.45 -2.38 8.01
CA ALA A 221 1.16 -1.04 8.50
C ALA A 221 0.21 -1.12 9.68
N VAL A 222 0.39 -0.21 10.64
CA VAL A 222 -0.49 -0.04 11.79
C VAL A 222 -1.03 1.38 11.76
N VAL A 223 -2.34 1.53 11.75
CA VAL A 223 -3.03 2.82 11.63
C VAL A 223 -3.91 3.03 12.83
N LEU A 224 -3.72 4.16 13.51
CA LEU A 224 -4.66 4.65 14.51
C LEU A 224 -5.77 5.44 13.81
N PHE A 225 -6.99 5.27 14.28
CA PHE A 225 -8.14 6.07 13.87
C PHE A 225 -8.88 6.56 15.10
N GLY A 226 -8.91 7.87 15.28
CA GLY A 226 -9.64 8.52 16.35
C GLY A 226 -11.11 8.70 15.96
N GLU A 227 -12.00 8.07 16.69
CA GLU A 227 -13.45 8.15 16.45
C GLU A 227 -13.95 9.59 16.65
N LYS A 228 -13.48 10.25 17.68
CA LYS A 228 -13.85 11.63 18.02
C LYS A 228 -13.35 12.65 16.98
N GLU A 229 -12.09 12.52 16.57
CA GLU A 229 -11.46 13.41 15.61
C GLU A 229 -11.84 13.10 14.17
N GLN A 230 -12.45 11.95 13.91
CA GLN A 230 -12.72 11.42 12.56
C GLN A 230 -11.46 11.51 11.68
N SER A 231 -10.33 11.13 12.24
CA SER A 231 -9.02 11.24 11.60
C SER A 231 -8.16 10.02 11.87
N ALA A 232 -7.21 9.77 10.98
CA ALA A 232 -6.24 8.68 11.09
C ALA A 232 -4.83 9.19 11.38
N SER A 233 -3.94 8.29 11.76
CA SER A 233 -2.49 8.54 11.73
C SER A 233 -1.98 8.45 10.30
N THR A 234 -0.96 9.25 9.94
CA THR A 234 -0.27 9.12 8.66
C THR A 234 0.71 7.96 8.72
N GLN A 235 0.51 6.93 7.86
CA GLN A 235 1.32 5.72 7.89
C GLN A 235 1.80 5.30 6.51
N GLN A 236 3.04 4.83 6.49
CA GLN A 236 3.66 4.20 5.35
C GLN A 236 3.79 2.69 5.60
N MET A 237 3.68 1.92 4.53
CA MET A 237 3.93 0.49 4.59
C MET A 237 5.41 0.22 4.85
N LEU A 238 5.69 -0.67 5.79
CA LEU A 238 7.02 -1.24 6.01
C LEU A 238 7.09 -2.60 5.29
N THR A 239 8.07 -2.78 4.41
CA THR A 239 8.28 -4.05 3.71
C THR A 239 9.76 -4.26 3.40
N THR A 240 10.18 -5.52 3.43
CA THR A 240 11.49 -5.97 2.93
C THR A 240 11.39 -6.62 1.54
N CYS A 241 10.17 -6.73 0.99
CA CYS A 241 9.95 -7.29 -0.33
C CYS A 241 10.72 -6.50 -1.40
N GLN A 242 11.57 -7.20 -2.16
CA GLN A 242 12.42 -6.58 -3.18
C GLN A 242 11.95 -6.87 -4.61
N LEU A 243 10.84 -7.59 -4.77
CA LEU A 243 10.36 -8.01 -6.08
C LEU A 243 10.15 -6.84 -7.05
N TYR A 244 9.74 -5.67 -6.54
CA TYR A 244 9.52 -4.46 -7.34
C TYR A 244 10.78 -4.04 -8.13
N ARG A 245 12.00 -4.36 -7.64
CA ARG A 245 13.25 -3.98 -8.31
C ARG A 245 13.37 -4.58 -9.70
N LEU A 246 12.84 -5.79 -9.91
CA LEU A 246 12.84 -6.44 -11.22
C LEU A 246 12.00 -5.68 -12.25
N TYR A 247 11.04 -4.89 -11.79
CA TYR A 247 10.08 -4.15 -12.62
C TYR A 247 10.40 -2.65 -12.71
N THR A 248 11.51 -2.20 -12.15
CA THR A 248 11.92 -0.78 -12.17
C THR A 248 13.16 -0.55 -13.05
N THR A 249 13.64 -1.58 -13.73
CA THR A 249 14.85 -1.54 -14.57
C THR A 249 14.57 -1.00 -15.97
N ASP A 250 15.63 -0.65 -16.70
CA ASP A 250 15.51 -0.23 -18.11
C ASP A 250 15.08 -1.37 -19.03
N GLU A 251 15.46 -2.60 -18.69
CA GLU A 251 15.02 -3.80 -19.40
C GLU A 251 13.50 -4.01 -19.23
N ALA A 252 12.99 -3.85 -18.01
CA ALA A 252 11.56 -3.92 -17.74
C ALA A 252 10.79 -2.81 -18.48
N LEU A 253 11.35 -1.61 -18.56
CA LEU A 253 10.80 -0.51 -19.36
C LEU A 253 10.74 -0.87 -20.84
N ALA A 254 11.81 -1.43 -21.40
CA ALA A 254 11.87 -1.82 -22.81
C ALA A 254 10.82 -2.89 -23.12
N GLN A 255 10.76 -3.94 -22.30
CA GLN A 255 9.82 -5.04 -22.44
C GLN A 255 8.35 -4.55 -22.32
N ALA A 256 8.07 -3.70 -21.34
CA ALA A 256 6.76 -3.11 -21.17
C ALA A 256 6.39 -2.26 -22.38
N ALA A 257 7.25 -1.32 -22.82
CA ALA A 257 7.00 -0.46 -23.96
C ALA A 257 6.72 -1.25 -25.26
N GLU A 258 7.49 -2.32 -25.50
CA GLU A 258 7.28 -3.21 -26.65
C GLU A 258 5.92 -3.91 -26.60
N SER A 259 5.51 -4.38 -25.42
CA SER A 259 4.23 -5.08 -25.23
C SER A 259 2.99 -4.23 -25.57
N TYR A 260 3.11 -2.91 -25.47
CA TYR A 260 2.03 -1.97 -25.81
C TYR A 260 2.00 -1.63 -27.33
N GLY A 261 3.12 -1.76 -28.04
CA GLY A 261 3.23 -1.59 -29.48
C GLY A 261 3.08 -0.16 -30.01
N ASN A 262 2.72 0.81 -29.16
CA ASN A 262 2.49 2.21 -29.55
C ASN A 262 3.37 3.21 -28.75
N VAL A 263 4.43 2.72 -28.13
CA VAL A 263 5.39 3.52 -27.38
C VAL A 263 6.66 3.71 -28.19
N GLU A 264 7.27 4.89 -28.10
CA GLU A 264 8.59 5.13 -28.68
C GLU A 264 9.61 4.17 -28.06
N LYS A 265 10.45 3.56 -28.92
CA LYS A 265 11.49 2.65 -28.43
C LYS A 265 12.49 3.44 -27.60
N PRO A 266 12.88 2.92 -26.42
CA PRO A 266 13.93 3.55 -25.61
C PRO A 266 15.28 3.57 -26.38
N ASN A 267 15.92 4.72 -26.44
CA ASN A 267 17.20 4.89 -27.18
C ASN A 267 18.42 4.29 -26.47
N PHE A 268 18.29 3.76 -25.27
CA PHE A 268 19.45 3.19 -24.56
C PHE A 268 19.94 1.83 -25.09
N LEU A 269 19.24 1.26 -26.09
CA LEU A 269 19.72 0.09 -26.83
C LEU A 269 20.62 0.45 -28.03
N THR A 270 20.81 1.71 -28.31
CA THR A 270 21.75 2.16 -29.34
C THR A 270 23.09 2.44 -28.64
N PRO A 271 24.17 1.64 -28.89
CA PRO A 271 25.47 2.00 -28.38
C PRO A 271 25.80 3.39 -28.88
N ALA A 272 26.27 4.27 -28.01
CA ALA A 272 26.75 5.58 -28.40
C ALA A 272 27.74 5.39 -29.53
N LYS A 273 27.44 5.90 -30.73
CA LYS A 273 28.41 6.02 -31.80
C LYS A 273 29.51 6.94 -31.25
N HIS A 274 30.63 6.36 -30.84
CA HIS A 274 31.83 7.12 -30.68
C HIS A 274 32.18 7.67 -32.07
N GLU A 275 31.76 8.91 -32.35
CA GLU A 275 32.39 9.68 -33.39
C GLU A 275 33.82 9.93 -32.97
N ARG A 276 34.73 9.17 -33.58
CA ARG A 276 36.15 9.51 -33.57
C ARG A 276 36.31 10.72 -34.48
N GLY A 277 36.47 11.89 -33.87
CA GLY A 277 37.08 13.02 -34.52
C GLY A 277 38.60 12.88 -34.54
#